data_f95284ec9aeb35ad7d6ca1cb64213ac3
#
_entry.id   f95284ec9aeb35ad7d6ca1cb64213ac3
#
_cell.length_a   1.000
_cell.length_b   1.000
_cell.length_c   1.000
_cell.angle_alpha   90.00
_cell.angle_beta   90.00
_cell.angle_gamma   90.00
#
_symmetry.space_group_name_H-M   'P 1'
#
loop_
_entity.id
_entity.type
_entity.pdbx_description
1 polymer ?
#
loop_
_entity_poly.entity_id
_entity_poly.type
_entity_poly.pdbx_seq_one_letter_code
_entity_poly.pdbx_strand_id
1 'polypeptide(L)'
;VVAGLGRVAERHLAEVDRVLREEFAKKDSFAPVGHKELLRLAKAGDVTVIDVRPAGEYQAGHIVGAVSIPLGELPRRLAELPRGREVVAYCRGPYCLLAFDAVRQLRAKGFRARRLADGFPEWKADRLPVTGGRR
;
A
#
# COMPACT_ATOMS: atom_id res chain seq x y z
N VAL A 1 34.32 7.31 25.51
CA VAL A 1 33.55 8.33 24.83
C VAL A 1 32.97 7.81 23.52
N VAL A 2 33.79 7.14 22.70
CA VAL A 2 33.35 6.56 21.44
C VAL A 2 32.25 5.50 21.69
N ALA A 3 32.40 4.64 22.70
CA ALA A 3 31.41 3.63 23.06
C ALA A 3 30.10 4.29 23.51
N GLY A 4 30.19 5.40 24.26
CA GLY A 4 28.99 6.14 24.68
C GLY A 4 28.25 6.76 23.52
N LEU A 5 28.97 7.31 22.55
CA LEU A 5 28.37 7.87 21.32
C LEU A 5 27.68 6.77 20.52
N GLY A 6 28.27 5.58 20.41
CA GLY A 6 27.66 4.46 19.71
C GLY A 6 26.35 4.03 20.35
N ARG A 7 26.31 3.95 21.67
CA ARG A 7 25.07 3.60 22.38
C ARG A 7 23.97 4.63 22.20
N VAL A 8 24.33 5.91 22.21
CA VAL A 8 23.35 6.98 21.99
C VAL A 8 22.76 6.87 20.57
N ALA A 9 23.61 6.61 19.57
CA ALA A 9 23.15 6.44 18.20
C ALA A 9 22.22 5.24 18.07
N GLU A 10 22.55 4.11 18.69
CA GLU A 10 21.70 2.91 18.65
C GLU A 10 20.35 3.15 19.30
N ARG A 11 20.30 3.83 20.44
CA ARG A 11 19.03 4.18 21.09
C ARG A 11 18.19 5.11 20.21
N HIS A 12 18.85 6.07 19.58
CA HIS A 12 18.17 7.02 18.72
C HIS A 12 17.52 6.31 17.52
N LEU A 13 18.24 5.39 16.89
CA LEU A 13 17.71 4.60 15.78
C LEU A 13 16.53 3.72 16.22
N ALA A 14 16.63 3.10 17.41
CA ALA A 14 15.54 2.30 17.94
C ALA A 14 14.30 3.15 18.23
N GLU A 15 14.49 4.37 18.76
CA GLU A 15 13.38 5.29 18.98
C GLU A 15 12.72 5.74 17.68
N VAL A 16 13.53 6.05 16.67
CA VAL A 16 13.01 6.44 15.36
C VAL A 16 12.18 5.30 14.77
N ASP A 17 12.67 4.07 14.83
CA ASP A 17 11.94 2.92 14.33
C ASP A 17 10.60 2.73 15.08
N ARG A 18 10.61 2.87 16.40
CA ARG A 18 9.42 2.76 17.22
C ARG A 18 8.40 3.85 16.86
N VAL A 19 8.86 5.09 16.75
CA VAL A 19 8.00 6.22 16.39
C VAL A 19 7.38 6.02 15.01
N LEU A 20 8.16 5.56 14.04
CA LEU A 20 7.65 5.26 12.71
C LEU A 20 6.55 4.20 12.76
N ARG A 21 6.76 3.12 13.50
CA ARG A 21 5.75 2.07 13.65
C ARG A 21 4.47 2.58 14.29
N GLU A 22 4.59 3.40 15.32
CA GLU A 22 3.42 4.00 16.00
C GLU A 22 2.67 4.94 15.07
N GLU A 23 3.38 5.76 14.30
CA GLU A 23 2.76 6.69 13.36
C GLU A 23 2.05 5.93 12.22
N PHE A 24 2.66 4.88 11.70
CA PHE A 24 2.01 4.04 10.70
C PHE A 24 0.74 3.38 11.27
N ALA A 25 0.80 2.88 12.48
CA ALA A 25 -0.36 2.29 13.13
C ALA A 25 -1.50 3.29 13.34
N LYS A 26 -1.19 4.54 13.69
CA LYS A 26 -2.18 5.60 13.84
C LYS A 26 -2.82 6.00 12.51
N LYS A 27 -2.00 6.09 11.46
CA LYS A 27 -2.49 6.45 10.12
C LYS A 27 -3.38 5.37 9.55
N ASP A 28 -3.16 4.15 9.96
CA ASP A 28 -3.87 2.98 9.46
C ASP A 28 -4.96 2.59 10.45
N SER A 29 -5.97 3.46 10.57
CA SER A 29 -7.07 3.29 11.53
C SER A 29 -7.88 2.02 11.31
N PHE A 30 -7.83 1.42 10.10
CA PHE A 30 -8.35 0.10 9.82
C PHE A 30 -7.18 -0.85 9.61
N ALA A 31 -7.35 -2.09 10.05
CA ALA A 31 -6.33 -3.11 9.85
C ALA A 31 -5.98 -3.26 8.37
N PRO A 32 -4.70 -3.33 8.01
CA PRO A 32 -4.32 -3.57 6.62
C PRO A 32 -4.84 -4.91 6.13
N VAL A 33 -5.04 -5.02 4.81
CA VAL A 33 -5.52 -6.25 4.18
C VAL A 33 -4.33 -7.18 3.95
N GLY A 34 -4.44 -8.43 4.38
CA GLY A 34 -3.43 -9.44 4.10
C GLY A 34 -3.57 -9.98 2.67
N HIS A 35 -2.53 -10.68 2.21
CA HIS A 35 -2.49 -11.23 0.84
C HIS A 35 -3.67 -12.15 0.54
N LYS A 36 -3.93 -13.09 1.43
CA LYS A 36 -5.00 -14.09 1.22
C LYS A 36 -6.37 -13.45 1.24
N GLU A 37 -6.57 -12.50 2.14
CA GLU A 37 -7.84 -11.77 2.21
C GLU A 37 -8.07 -10.96 0.95
N LEU A 38 -7.04 -10.26 0.45
CA LEU A 38 -7.17 -9.50 -0.78
C LEU A 38 -7.52 -10.40 -1.96
N LEU A 39 -6.86 -11.54 -2.07
CA LEU A 39 -7.14 -12.48 -3.15
C LEU A 39 -8.60 -12.94 -3.11
N ARG A 40 -9.11 -13.25 -1.92
CA ARG A 40 -10.50 -13.67 -1.72
C ARG A 40 -11.48 -12.55 -2.11
N LEU A 41 -11.21 -11.33 -1.63
CA LEU A 41 -12.07 -10.18 -1.92
C LEU A 41 -12.05 -9.83 -3.41
N ALA A 42 -10.90 -9.90 -4.04
CA ALA A 42 -10.77 -9.61 -5.48
C ALA A 42 -11.52 -10.65 -6.31
N LYS A 43 -11.43 -11.92 -5.97
CA LYS A 43 -12.15 -12.98 -6.68
C LYS A 43 -13.66 -12.84 -6.52
N ALA A 44 -14.13 -12.37 -5.37
CA ALA A 44 -15.54 -12.13 -5.11
C ALA A 44 -16.07 -10.86 -5.80
N GLY A 45 -15.18 -9.99 -6.30
CA GLY A 45 -15.58 -8.73 -6.91
C GLY A 45 -15.98 -7.65 -5.91
N ASP A 46 -15.59 -7.81 -4.65
CA ASP A 46 -16.00 -6.91 -3.56
C ASP A 46 -15.10 -5.69 -3.39
N VAL A 47 -13.94 -5.68 -4.03
CA VAL A 47 -12.96 -4.59 -3.91
C VAL A 47 -12.47 -4.13 -5.26
N THR A 48 -12.04 -2.87 -5.32
CA THR A 48 -11.25 -2.33 -6.42
C THR A 48 -9.81 -2.23 -5.92
N VAL A 49 -8.88 -2.88 -6.59
CA VAL A 49 -7.46 -2.82 -6.23
C VAL A 49 -6.79 -1.76 -7.09
N ILE A 50 -6.09 -0.83 -6.45
CA ILE A 50 -5.34 0.20 -7.18
C ILE A 50 -3.85 0.12 -6.86
N ASP A 51 -3.06 0.28 -7.91
CA ASP A 51 -1.61 0.37 -7.83
C ASP A 51 -1.23 1.85 -7.87
N VAL A 52 -0.71 2.37 -6.78
CA VAL A 52 -0.38 3.80 -6.66
C VAL A 52 1.08 4.11 -6.93
N ARG A 53 1.83 3.10 -7.40
CA ARG A 53 3.20 3.28 -7.86
C ARG A 53 3.22 4.05 -9.20
N PRO A 54 4.38 4.58 -9.60
CA PRO A 54 4.51 5.14 -10.94
C PRO A 54 4.10 4.14 -12.02
N ALA A 55 3.53 4.64 -13.12
CA ALA A 55 2.98 3.81 -14.19
C ALA A 55 3.98 2.81 -14.78
N GLY A 56 5.25 3.17 -14.85
CA GLY A 56 6.28 2.25 -15.34
C GLY A 56 6.45 1.01 -14.49
N GLU A 57 6.31 1.14 -13.17
CA GLU A 57 6.37 0.00 -12.27
C GLU A 57 5.15 -0.91 -12.45
N TYR A 58 3.97 -0.33 -12.63
CA TYR A 58 2.76 -1.09 -12.93
C TYR A 58 2.93 -1.90 -14.22
N GLN A 59 3.47 -1.28 -15.26
CA GLN A 59 3.67 -1.95 -16.55
C GLN A 59 4.67 -3.11 -16.45
N ALA A 60 5.69 -2.95 -15.61
CA ALA A 60 6.68 -4.00 -15.39
C ALA A 60 6.11 -5.21 -14.65
N GLY A 61 5.02 -5.04 -13.92
CA GLY A 61 4.34 -6.12 -13.22
C GLY A 61 3.44 -5.56 -12.14
N HIS A 62 2.24 -6.12 -12.01
CA HIS A 62 1.26 -5.67 -11.01
C HIS A 62 0.34 -6.81 -10.60
N ILE A 63 -0.40 -6.60 -9.52
CA ILE A 63 -1.41 -7.55 -9.07
C ILE A 63 -2.48 -7.67 -10.16
N VAL A 64 -2.87 -8.89 -10.50
CA VAL A 64 -3.86 -9.14 -11.53
C VAL A 64 -5.16 -8.39 -11.21
N GLY A 65 -5.68 -7.68 -12.21
CA GLY A 65 -6.93 -6.91 -12.05
C GLY A 65 -6.75 -5.55 -11.39
N ALA A 66 -5.56 -5.19 -10.93
CA ALA A 66 -5.32 -3.88 -10.35
C ALA A 66 -5.36 -2.78 -11.41
N VAL A 67 -5.89 -1.63 -11.02
CA VAL A 67 -5.93 -0.44 -11.87
C VAL A 67 -4.76 0.46 -11.52
N SER A 68 -4.03 0.95 -12.52
CA SER A 68 -2.93 1.88 -12.30
C SER A 68 -3.48 3.28 -12.08
N ILE A 69 -3.31 3.79 -10.86
CA ILE A 69 -3.61 5.17 -10.53
C ILE A 69 -2.46 5.71 -9.68
N PRO A 70 -1.38 6.21 -10.32
CA PRO A 70 -0.29 6.80 -9.57
C PRO A 70 -0.80 7.85 -8.59
N LEU A 71 -0.18 7.93 -7.41
CA LEU A 71 -0.67 8.79 -6.33
C LEU A 71 -0.94 10.23 -6.79
N GLY A 72 -0.06 10.79 -7.60
CA GLY A 72 -0.22 12.16 -8.10
C GLY A 72 -1.42 12.37 -9.01
N GLU A 73 -1.96 11.29 -9.57
CA GLU A 73 -3.14 11.34 -10.45
C GLU A 73 -4.44 11.04 -9.71
N LEU A 74 -4.34 10.52 -8.49
CA LEU A 74 -5.51 10.05 -7.76
C LEU A 74 -6.60 11.12 -7.60
N PRO A 75 -6.29 12.37 -7.22
CA PRO A 75 -7.35 13.37 -7.01
C PRO A 75 -8.23 13.60 -8.24
N ARG A 76 -7.64 13.58 -9.42
CA ARG A 76 -8.40 13.85 -10.67
C ARG A 76 -9.04 12.59 -11.27
N ARG A 77 -8.72 11.41 -10.73
CA ARG A 77 -9.20 10.13 -11.27
C ARG A 77 -10.16 9.40 -10.34
N LEU A 78 -10.60 10.04 -9.27
CA LEU A 78 -11.53 9.43 -8.32
C LEU A 78 -12.84 8.98 -8.96
N ALA A 79 -13.28 9.68 -10.00
CA ALA A 79 -14.51 9.34 -10.72
C ALA A 79 -14.44 7.98 -11.43
N GLU A 80 -13.23 7.45 -11.65
CA GLU A 80 -13.05 6.12 -12.26
C GLU A 80 -13.33 4.99 -11.30
N LEU A 81 -13.44 5.27 -9.99
CA LEU A 81 -13.60 4.26 -8.96
C LEU A 81 -15.07 4.06 -8.60
N PRO A 82 -15.55 2.80 -8.58
CA PRO A 82 -16.91 2.52 -8.15
C PRO A 82 -17.11 2.89 -6.67
N ARG A 83 -18.12 3.67 -6.37
CA ARG A 83 -18.41 4.12 -5.00
C ARG A 83 -18.89 3.01 -4.08
N GLY A 84 -19.54 2.00 -4.63
CA GLY A 84 -20.12 0.91 -3.83
C GLY A 84 -19.14 -0.14 -3.39
N ARG A 85 -17.87 -0.03 -3.76
CA ARG A 85 -16.84 -1.00 -3.43
C ARG A 85 -15.77 -0.40 -2.55
N GLU A 86 -15.22 -1.23 -1.67
CA GLU A 86 -14.02 -0.88 -0.95
C GLU A 86 -12.84 -0.79 -1.91
N VAL A 87 -11.94 0.16 -1.68
CA VAL A 87 -10.72 0.31 -2.47
C VAL A 87 -9.54 -0.18 -1.65
N VAL A 88 -8.72 -1.03 -2.23
CA VAL A 88 -7.47 -1.48 -1.60
C VAL A 88 -6.31 -0.94 -2.41
N ALA A 89 -5.48 -0.11 -1.79
CA ALA A 89 -4.31 0.47 -2.42
C ALA A 89 -3.05 -0.30 -2.03
N TYR A 90 -2.16 -0.50 -2.98
CA TYR A 90 -0.86 -1.09 -2.67
C TYR A 90 0.28 -0.33 -3.34
N CYS A 91 1.47 -0.55 -2.82
CA CYS A 91 2.68 0.12 -3.24
C CYS A 91 3.86 -0.86 -3.25
N ARG A 92 5.06 -0.36 -2.97
CA ARG A 92 6.30 -1.14 -3.02
C ARG A 92 6.57 -1.98 -1.79
N GLY A 93 5.97 -1.65 -0.66
CA GLY A 93 6.24 -2.37 0.58
C GLY A 93 5.41 -1.88 1.74
N PRO A 94 5.59 -2.48 2.94
CA PRO A 94 4.72 -2.20 4.08
C PRO A 94 4.82 -0.79 4.64
N TYR A 95 5.95 -0.12 4.42
CA TYR A 95 6.17 1.25 4.91
C TYR A 95 6.15 2.29 3.78
N CYS A 96 5.58 1.94 2.64
CA CYS A 96 5.49 2.87 1.52
C CYS A 96 4.40 3.92 1.79
N LEU A 97 4.81 5.18 1.89
CA LEU A 97 3.90 6.28 2.17
C LEU A 97 2.86 6.52 1.07
N LEU A 98 3.14 6.08 -0.15
CA LEU A 98 2.19 6.27 -1.26
C LEU A 98 0.84 5.61 -0.98
N ALA A 99 0.85 4.39 -0.45
CA ALA A 99 -0.39 3.70 -0.13
C ALA A 99 -1.14 4.36 1.04
N PHE A 100 -0.41 4.85 2.04
CA PHE A 100 -1.02 5.59 3.15
C PHE A 100 -1.70 6.86 2.67
N ASP A 101 -1.00 7.63 1.84
CA ASP A 101 -1.57 8.87 1.29
C ASP A 101 -2.78 8.60 0.42
N ALA A 102 -2.74 7.54 -0.38
CA ALA A 102 -3.86 7.15 -1.21
C ALA A 102 -5.10 6.81 -0.36
N VAL A 103 -4.91 6.00 0.68
CA VAL A 103 -6.00 5.64 1.58
C VAL A 103 -6.58 6.87 2.27
N ARG A 104 -5.72 7.77 2.74
CA ARG A 104 -6.17 9.00 3.37
C ARG A 104 -7.00 9.86 2.41
N GLN A 105 -6.54 10.03 1.19
CA GLN A 105 -7.27 10.81 0.18
C GLN A 105 -8.62 10.18 -0.16
N LEU A 106 -8.64 8.86 -0.31
CA LEU A 106 -9.87 8.13 -0.61
C LEU A 106 -10.89 8.26 0.50
N ARG A 107 -10.46 8.08 1.74
CA ARG A 107 -11.35 8.23 2.90
C ARG A 107 -11.91 9.64 3.02
N ALA A 108 -11.07 10.65 2.76
CA ALA A 108 -11.51 12.05 2.79
C ALA A 108 -12.60 12.34 1.75
N LYS A 109 -12.67 11.54 0.68
CA LYS A 109 -13.67 11.67 -0.37
C LYS A 109 -14.84 10.68 -0.21
N GLY A 110 -14.96 10.02 0.93
CA GLY A 110 -16.07 9.17 1.24
C GLY A 110 -15.95 7.71 0.81
N PHE A 111 -14.79 7.29 0.31
CA PHE A 111 -14.56 5.89 -0.04
C PHE A 111 -14.20 5.08 1.20
N ARG A 112 -14.62 3.82 1.23
CA ARG A 112 -14.03 2.85 2.14
C ARG A 112 -12.71 2.41 1.52
N ALA A 113 -11.62 2.56 2.24
CA ALA A 113 -10.29 2.29 1.70
C ALA A 113 -9.38 1.71 2.76
N ARG A 114 -8.58 0.74 2.36
CA ARG A 114 -7.52 0.14 3.17
C ARG A 114 -6.29 -0.06 2.29
N ARG A 115 -5.15 -0.28 2.91
CA ARG A 115 -3.94 -0.61 2.16
C ARG A 115 -3.64 -2.11 2.28
N LEU A 116 -2.94 -2.65 1.29
CA LEU A 116 -2.38 -3.99 1.39
C LEU A 116 -1.28 -3.96 2.47
N ALA A 117 -1.27 -4.97 3.35
CA ALA A 117 -0.32 -5.02 4.46
C ALA A 117 1.14 -4.98 3.99
N ASP A 118 1.42 -5.67 2.89
CA ASP A 118 2.74 -5.66 2.25
C ASP A 118 2.63 -4.98 0.89
N GLY A 119 3.73 -4.99 0.14
CA GLY A 119 3.74 -4.41 -1.18
C GLY A 119 3.74 -5.45 -2.28
N PHE A 120 3.90 -4.97 -3.51
CA PHE A 120 3.96 -5.83 -4.68
C PHE A 120 5.08 -6.88 -4.63
N PRO A 121 6.32 -6.57 -4.18
CA PRO A 121 7.37 -7.59 -4.11
C PRO A 121 6.98 -8.81 -3.27
N GLU A 122 6.32 -8.59 -2.13
CA GLU A 122 5.89 -9.67 -1.26
C GLU A 122 4.76 -10.49 -1.89
N TRP A 123 3.84 -9.82 -2.58
CA TRP A 123 2.79 -10.49 -3.34
C TRP A 123 3.38 -11.44 -4.39
N LYS A 124 4.36 -10.93 -5.14
CA LYS A 124 5.04 -11.70 -6.18
C LYS A 124 5.85 -12.85 -5.59
N ALA A 125 6.53 -12.62 -4.46
CA ALA A 125 7.32 -13.65 -3.78
C ALA A 125 6.44 -14.80 -3.31
N ASP A 126 5.21 -14.53 -2.91
CA ASP A 126 4.23 -15.54 -2.50
C ASP A 126 3.55 -16.21 -3.70
N ARG A 127 4.00 -15.92 -4.91
CA ARG A 127 3.50 -16.52 -6.16
C ARG A 127 2.00 -16.28 -6.38
N LEU A 128 1.50 -15.16 -5.89
CA LEU A 128 0.11 -14.77 -6.10
C LEU A 128 -0.06 -14.16 -7.51
N PRO A 129 -1.28 -14.15 -8.06
CA PRO A 129 -1.50 -13.76 -9.46
C PRO A 129 -1.00 -12.35 -9.80
N VAL A 130 -0.17 -12.27 -10.84
CA VAL A 130 0.38 -11.01 -11.36
C VAL A 130 0.14 -10.90 -12.85
N THR A 131 0.15 -9.67 -13.35
CA THR A 131 0.02 -9.35 -14.77
C THR A 131 1.11 -8.36 -15.14
N GLY A 132 1.45 -8.31 -16.44
CA GLY A 132 2.44 -7.39 -16.97
C GLY A 132 3.85 -7.92 -16.90
N GLY A 133 4.80 -7.07 -17.27
CA GLY A 133 6.18 -7.45 -17.37
C GLY A 133 6.48 -8.24 -18.64
N ARG A 134 7.73 -8.63 -18.77
CA ARG A 134 8.16 -9.45 -19.91
C ARG A 134 8.01 -10.92 -19.60
N ARG A 135 7.65 -11.62 -20.60
CA ARG A 135 7.59 -13.08 -20.55
C ARG A 135 8.94 -13.71 -20.86
#